data_00a7a29d6c65ddf874965d421ff073b8
#
_entry.id   00a7a29d6c65ddf874965d421ff073b8
#
_cell.length_a   1.000
_cell.length_b   1.000
_cell.length_c   1.000
_cell.angle_alpha   90.00
_cell.angle_beta   90.00
_cell.angle_gamma   90.00
#
_symmetry.space_group_name_H-M   'P 1'
#
loop_
_entity.id
_entity.type
_entity.pdbx_description
1 polymer ?
#
loop_
_entity_poly.entity_id
_entity_poly.type
_entity_poly.pdbx_seq_one_letter_code
_entity_poly.pdbx_strand_id
1 'polypeptide(L)'
;MRRFDLDTWEEILLTITRNKTRSFLTAFGIFWGIFMLISLMGGAKGLQQMLSRQFEGFATNSGFLGTNKTSKAYKGFQQGRYWDLENKDVERVRKQVRELEPVTATLAKWGINAIYNENKISGTLKGLYPEYQKIEEPNIVFGRFINDVDIRDQRKVCVIGKRIYETLFPGGEDPCGKFIEVNGIYYRVIGVSM
;
A
#
# COMPACT_ATOMS: atom_id res chain seq x y z
N MET A 1 -21.94 41.57 -34.71
CA MET A 1 -22.18 40.12 -34.93
C MET A 1 -22.02 39.86 -36.42
N ARG A 2 -20.87 39.26 -36.83
CA ARG A 2 -20.65 38.84 -38.23
C ARG A 2 -21.59 37.66 -38.48
N ARG A 3 -22.50 37.83 -39.42
CA ARG A 3 -23.23 36.71 -40.01
C ARG A 3 -22.18 35.80 -40.65
N PHE A 4 -22.06 34.56 -40.18
CA PHE A 4 -21.33 33.53 -40.90
C PHE A 4 -22.15 33.26 -42.17
N ASP A 5 -21.69 33.74 -43.29
CA ASP A 5 -22.35 33.60 -44.57
C ASP A 5 -22.36 32.10 -44.93
N LEU A 6 -23.55 31.62 -45.34
CA LEU A 6 -23.76 30.27 -45.86
C LEU A 6 -22.78 29.94 -47.00
N ASP A 7 -22.42 30.95 -47.77
CA ASP A 7 -21.43 30.87 -48.87
C ASP A 7 -20.04 30.41 -48.38
N THR A 8 -19.62 30.84 -47.18
CA THR A 8 -18.33 30.44 -46.59
C THR A 8 -18.30 28.94 -46.26
N TRP A 9 -19.44 28.40 -45.80
CA TRP A 9 -19.56 26.96 -45.52
C TRP A 9 -19.54 26.12 -46.81
N GLU A 10 -20.20 26.59 -47.91
CA GLU A 10 -20.16 25.90 -49.19
C GLU A 10 -18.75 25.89 -49.75
N GLU A 11 -18.01 26.99 -49.65
CA GLU A 11 -16.62 27.08 -50.12
C GLU A 11 -15.68 26.16 -49.34
N ILE A 12 -15.84 26.05 -48.03
CA ILE A 12 -15.09 25.11 -47.17
C ILE A 12 -15.39 23.66 -47.57
N LEU A 13 -16.67 23.31 -47.74
CA LEU A 13 -17.07 21.96 -48.14
C LEU A 13 -16.56 21.60 -49.54
N LEU A 14 -16.60 22.52 -50.51
CA LEU A 14 -16.03 22.33 -51.84
C LEU A 14 -14.53 22.13 -51.80
N THR A 15 -13.81 22.86 -50.96
CA THR A 15 -12.36 22.72 -50.79
C THR A 15 -11.98 21.37 -50.19
N ILE A 16 -12.73 20.90 -49.17
CA ILE A 16 -12.53 19.59 -48.51
C ILE A 16 -12.80 18.45 -49.50
N THR A 17 -13.85 18.56 -50.32
CA THR A 17 -14.23 17.51 -51.27
C THR A 17 -13.35 17.45 -52.50
N ARG A 18 -12.73 18.55 -52.89
CA ARG A 18 -11.84 18.66 -54.08
C ARG A 18 -10.53 17.89 -53.89
N ASN A 19 -9.99 17.81 -52.66
CA ASN A 19 -8.75 17.11 -52.34
C ASN A 19 -8.97 16.09 -51.18
N LYS A 20 -9.77 15.07 -51.42
CA LYS A 20 -10.22 14.10 -50.43
C LYS A 20 -9.07 13.47 -49.62
N THR A 21 -7.98 13.08 -50.27
CA THR A 21 -6.83 12.45 -49.63
C THR A 21 -6.12 13.37 -48.64
N ARG A 22 -5.90 14.65 -49.04
CA ARG A 22 -5.25 15.64 -48.17
C ARG A 22 -6.14 15.96 -46.95
N SER A 23 -7.43 16.18 -47.20
CA SER A 23 -8.40 16.49 -46.15
C SER A 23 -8.54 15.31 -45.16
N PHE A 24 -8.56 14.09 -45.68
CA PHE A 24 -8.60 12.88 -44.84
C PHE A 24 -7.34 12.72 -43.99
N LEU A 25 -6.15 12.89 -44.58
CA LEU A 25 -4.89 12.79 -43.82
C LEU A 25 -4.80 13.85 -42.72
N THR A 26 -5.21 15.07 -43.00
CA THR A 26 -5.19 16.15 -41.99
C THR A 26 -6.18 15.89 -40.88
N ALA A 27 -7.42 15.52 -41.20
CA ALA A 27 -8.44 15.15 -40.23
C ALA A 27 -8.04 13.94 -39.37
N PHE A 28 -7.45 12.93 -40.02
CA PHE A 28 -6.93 11.74 -39.32
C PHE A 28 -5.78 12.09 -38.37
N GLY A 29 -4.86 12.96 -38.78
CA GLY A 29 -3.77 13.42 -37.92
C GLY A 29 -4.27 14.14 -36.66
N ILE A 30 -5.24 15.05 -36.85
CA ILE A 30 -5.86 15.76 -35.72
C ILE A 30 -6.63 14.79 -34.80
N PHE A 31 -7.45 13.92 -35.39
CA PHE A 31 -8.17 12.89 -34.65
C PHE A 31 -7.23 12.00 -33.85
N TRP A 32 -6.16 11.51 -34.49
CA TRP A 32 -5.17 10.66 -33.86
C TRP A 32 -4.45 11.35 -32.70
N GLY A 33 -4.07 12.62 -32.91
CA GLY A 33 -3.44 13.43 -31.86
C GLY A 33 -4.34 13.60 -30.62
N ILE A 34 -5.62 13.97 -30.86
CA ILE A 34 -6.60 14.11 -29.75
C ILE A 34 -6.88 12.76 -29.08
N PHE A 35 -7.03 11.70 -29.87
CA PHE A 35 -7.26 10.34 -29.36
C PHE A 35 -6.11 9.88 -28.44
N MET A 36 -4.87 10.06 -28.89
CA MET A 36 -3.69 9.72 -28.09
C MET A 36 -3.59 10.56 -26.82
N LEU A 37 -3.89 11.85 -26.88
CA LEU A 37 -3.89 12.74 -25.71
C LEU A 37 -4.91 12.27 -24.66
N ILE A 38 -6.14 12.00 -25.09
CA ILE A 38 -7.22 11.54 -24.19
C ILE A 38 -6.87 10.16 -23.60
N SER A 39 -6.34 9.25 -24.42
CA SER A 39 -5.94 7.92 -23.98
C SER A 39 -4.82 7.96 -22.95
N LEU A 40 -3.82 8.81 -23.16
CA LEU A 40 -2.73 9.02 -22.20
C LEU A 40 -3.23 9.63 -20.89
N MET A 41 -4.08 10.65 -20.95
CA MET A 41 -4.66 11.26 -19.75
C MET A 41 -5.55 10.28 -18.98
N GLY A 42 -6.36 9.49 -19.68
CA GLY A 42 -7.21 8.45 -19.09
C GLY A 42 -6.38 7.35 -18.42
N GLY A 43 -5.36 6.88 -19.13
CA GLY A 43 -4.41 5.88 -18.60
C GLY A 43 -3.66 6.37 -17.36
N ALA A 44 -3.16 7.60 -17.39
CA ALA A 44 -2.47 8.21 -16.24
C ALA A 44 -3.37 8.33 -15.01
N LYS A 45 -4.62 8.79 -15.19
CA LYS A 45 -5.62 8.86 -14.10
C LYS A 45 -5.98 7.46 -13.56
N GLY A 46 -6.17 6.49 -14.45
CA GLY A 46 -6.44 5.10 -14.05
C GLY A 46 -5.31 4.50 -13.22
N LEU A 47 -4.06 4.70 -13.65
CA LEU A 47 -2.88 4.26 -12.91
C LEU A 47 -2.78 4.97 -11.54
N GLN A 48 -3.01 6.29 -11.51
CA GLN A 48 -3.02 7.05 -10.25
C GLN A 48 -4.06 6.52 -9.28
N GLN A 49 -5.29 6.25 -9.73
CA GLN A 49 -6.34 5.68 -8.90
C GLN A 49 -6.00 4.27 -8.39
N MET A 50 -5.39 3.45 -9.25
CA MET A 50 -4.95 2.10 -8.86
C MET A 50 -3.88 2.15 -7.78
N LEU A 51 -2.88 3.04 -7.94
CA LEU A 51 -1.85 3.24 -6.92
C LEU A 51 -2.43 3.81 -5.63
N SER A 52 -3.30 4.81 -5.69
CA SER A 52 -3.93 5.40 -4.50
C SER A 52 -4.70 4.37 -3.67
N ARG A 53 -5.40 3.44 -4.32
CA ARG A 53 -6.10 2.35 -3.62
C ARG A 53 -5.16 1.37 -2.91
N GLN A 54 -3.96 1.16 -3.42
CA GLN A 54 -2.96 0.30 -2.76
C GLN A 54 -2.36 0.95 -1.51
N PHE A 55 -2.39 2.28 -1.45
CA PHE A 55 -1.93 3.07 -0.30
C PHE A 55 -3.08 3.60 0.57
N GLU A 56 -4.30 3.14 0.30
CA GLU A 56 -5.47 3.46 1.12
C GLU A 56 -5.28 2.85 2.52
N GLY A 57 -5.38 3.68 3.55
CA GLY A 57 -5.11 3.28 4.94
C GLY A 57 -3.69 3.59 5.44
N PHE A 58 -2.73 3.96 4.55
CA PHE A 58 -1.45 4.48 5.00
C PHE A 58 -1.48 5.99 5.20
N ALA A 59 -0.92 6.46 6.30
CA ALA A 59 -0.69 7.89 6.50
C ALA A 59 0.24 8.41 5.39
N THR A 60 -0.23 9.39 4.61
CA THR A 60 0.49 9.95 3.45
C THR A 60 1.84 10.59 3.79
N ASN A 61 2.05 10.92 5.07
CA ASN A 61 3.26 11.55 5.61
C ASN A 61 4.14 10.55 6.36
N SER A 62 3.96 9.25 6.18
CA SER A 62 4.75 8.23 6.88
C SER A 62 5.99 7.83 6.11
N GLY A 63 7.03 7.42 6.83
CA GLY A 63 8.26 6.90 6.27
C GLY A 63 8.78 5.70 7.07
N PHE A 64 9.51 4.82 6.41
CA PHE A 64 10.13 3.66 7.03
C PHE A 64 11.65 3.86 7.11
N LEU A 65 12.19 3.77 8.32
CA LEU A 65 13.63 3.75 8.56
C LEU A 65 14.09 2.30 8.73
N GLY A 66 14.97 1.85 7.85
CA GLY A 66 15.54 0.53 7.90
C GLY A 66 17.06 0.57 7.93
N THR A 67 17.66 -0.53 8.38
CA THR A 67 19.12 -0.69 8.37
C THR A 67 19.61 -1.21 7.04
N ASN A 68 20.83 -0.82 6.67
CA ASN A 68 21.52 -1.34 5.53
C ASN A 68 22.99 -1.60 5.92
N LYS A 69 23.74 -2.26 5.06
CA LYS A 69 25.17 -2.45 5.26
C LYS A 69 25.90 -1.13 5.43
N THR A 70 26.86 -1.08 6.36
CA THR A 70 27.68 0.13 6.56
C THR A 70 28.49 0.44 5.31
N SER A 71 28.41 1.69 4.85
CA SER A 71 29.12 2.17 3.65
C SER A 71 30.56 2.61 3.92
N LYS A 72 30.93 2.83 5.18
CA LYS A 72 32.26 3.32 5.60
C LYS A 72 32.81 2.48 6.74
N ALA A 73 34.13 2.29 6.74
CA ALA A 73 34.84 1.74 7.89
C ALA A 73 34.85 2.78 9.01
N TYR A 74 34.67 2.37 10.27
CA TYR A 74 34.65 3.26 11.41
C TYR A 74 35.17 2.55 12.67
N LYS A 75 36.06 3.19 13.42
CA LYS A 75 36.62 2.72 14.71
C LYS A 75 37.07 1.24 14.69
N GLY A 76 37.83 0.82 13.66
CA GLY A 76 38.34 -0.54 13.52
C GLY A 76 37.36 -1.56 12.93
N PHE A 77 36.12 -1.18 12.67
CA PHE A 77 35.15 -2.03 11.98
C PHE A 77 35.22 -1.85 10.47
N GLN A 78 35.18 -2.95 9.73
CA GLN A 78 35.17 -2.94 8.26
C GLN A 78 33.85 -2.41 7.70
N GLN A 79 33.88 -1.84 6.49
CA GLN A 79 32.66 -1.52 5.73
C GLN A 79 31.90 -2.81 5.35
N GLY A 80 30.62 -2.69 5.04
CA GLY A 80 29.77 -3.80 4.61
C GLY A 80 29.17 -4.64 5.76
N ARG A 81 29.35 -4.20 7.00
CA ARG A 81 28.80 -4.87 8.18
C ARG A 81 27.30 -4.62 8.28
N TYR A 82 26.53 -5.66 8.59
CA TYR A 82 25.13 -5.54 9.00
C TYR A 82 25.03 -5.00 10.44
N TRP A 83 24.03 -4.24 10.68
CA TRP A 83 23.64 -3.75 12.01
C TRP A 83 22.12 -3.66 12.07
N ASP A 84 21.56 -3.70 13.25
CA ASP A 84 20.12 -3.65 13.47
C ASP A 84 19.76 -2.45 14.33
N LEU A 85 18.56 -1.91 14.13
CA LEU A 85 17.96 -0.91 14.99
C LEU A 85 17.49 -1.58 16.27
N GLU A 86 17.69 -0.90 17.39
CA GLU A 86 17.23 -1.32 18.69
C GLU A 86 16.10 -0.39 19.20
N ASN A 87 15.32 -0.88 20.17
CA ASN A 87 14.24 -0.07 20.75
C ASN A 87 14.72 1.29 21.30
N LYS A 88 15.98 1.35 21.79
CA LYS A 88 16.59 2.63 22.24
C LYS A 88 16.72 3.65 21.11
N ASP A 89 16.81 3.23 19.85
CA ASP A 89 16.92 4.14 18.70
C ASP A 89 15.59 4.81 18.39
N VAL A 90 14.46 4.14 18.66
CA VAL A 90 13.11 4.74 18.60
C VAL A 90 13.03 5.95 19.53
N GLU A 91 13.51 5.79 20.77
CA GLU A 91 13.53 6.87 21.77
C GLU A 91 14.45 8.03 21.36
N ARG A 92 15.57 7.72 20.72
CA ARG A 92 16.48 8.74 20.17
C ARG A 92 15.84 9.54 19.06
N VAL A 93 15.20 8.86 18.09
CA VAL A 93 14.50 9.52 16.99
C VAL A 93 13.39 10.41 17.52
N ARG A 94 12.55 9.89 18.43
CA ARG A 94 11.47 10.66 19.06
C ARG A 94 11.95 11.93 19.78
N LYS A 95 13.12 11.87 20.42
CA LYS A 95 13.70 13.04 21.12
C LYS A 95 14.36 14.04 20.17
N GLN A 96 14.96 13.58 19.08
CA GLN A 96 15.73 14.43 18.16
C GLN A 96 14.85 15.08 17.09
N VAL A 97 13.77 14.44 16.69
CA VAL A 97 12.88 14.92 15.62
C VAL A 97 11.47 15.02 16.18
N ARG A 98 11.12 16.18 16.70
CA ARG A 98 9.84 16.44 17.38
C ARG A 98 8.63 16.48 16.44
N GLU A 99 8.90 16.71 15.15
CA GLU A 99 7.88 16.78 14.09
C GLU A 99 7.35 15.40 13.69
N LEU A 100 7.99 14.31 14.14
CA LEU A 100 7.57 12.94 13.84
C LEU A 100 6.69 12.39 14.96
N GLU A 101 5.39 12.27 14.69
CA GLU A 101 4.44 11.57 15.57
C GLU A 101 3.42 10.82 14.73
N PRO A 102 3.21 9.51 15.00
CA PRO A 102 3.92 8.64 15.94
C PRO A 102 5.23 8.06 15.38
N VAL A 103 6.20 7.76 16.27
CA VAL A 103 7.38 6.98 15.94
C VAL A 103 7.28 5.63 16.65
N THR A 104 7.28 4.54 15.89
CA THR A 104 7.13 3.18 16.45
C THR A 104 8.05 2.19 15.75
N ALA A 105 8.43 1.13 16.46
CA ALA A 105 9.20 0.04 15.89
C ALA A 105 8.30 -1.02 15.27
N THR A 106 8.77 -1.63 14.20
CA THR A 106 8.13 -2.79 13.58
C THR A 106 9.16 -3.89 13.37
N LEU A 107 8.75 -5.14 13.56
CA LEU A 107 9.57 -6.31 13.25
C LEU A 107 8.81 -7.17 12.24
N ALA A 108 9.42 -7.50 11.11
CA ALA A 108 8.82 -8.37 10.12
C ALA A 108 9.61 -9.68 9.97
N LYS A 109 8.91 -10.79 9.94
CA LYS A 109 9.47 -12.13 9.64
C LYS A 109 8.68 -12.75 8.50
N TRP A 110 9.36 -13.05 7.41
CA TRP A 110 8.80 -13.62 6.20
C TRP A 110 8.78 -15.14 6.24
N GLY A 111 7.91 -15.76 5.46
CA GLY A 111 7.88 -17.22 5.29
C GLY A 111 7.48 -17.98 6.56
N ILE A 112 6.66 -17.40 7.41
CA ILE A 112 6.09 -18.09 8.56
C ILE A 112 4.89 -18.94 8.15
N ASN A 113 4.67 -20.03 8.84
CA ASN A 113 3.48 -20.86 8.67
C ASN A 113 2.50 -20.59 9.78
N ALA A 114 1.25 -20.32 9.39
CA ALA A 114 0.10 -20.27 10.31
C ALA A 114 -0.78 -21.50 10.08
N ILE A 115 -1.19 -22.17 11.18
CA ILE A 115 -1.94 -23.40 11.15
C ILE A 115 -3.15 -23.28 12.08
N TYR A 116 -4.29 -23.72 11.60
CA TYR A 116 -5.51 -23.91 12.38
C TYR A 116 -6.19 -25.21 11.95
N ASN A 117 -6.31 -26.16 12.86
CA ASN A 117 -6.75 -27.53 12.56
C ASN A 117 -5.93 -28.15 11.40
N GLU A 118 -6.58 -28.51 10.30
CA GLU A 118 -5.95 -29.08 9.10
C GLU A 118 -5.50 -28.02 8.09
N ASN A 119 -5.93 -26.76 8.27
CA ASN A 119 -5.65 -25.67 7.35
C ASN A 119 -4.29 -25.03 7.67
N LYS A 120 -3.48 -24.82 6.64
CA LYS A 120 -2.15 -24.22 6.74
C LYS A 120 -1.96 -23.19 5.65
N ILE A 121 -1.35 -22.05 6.01
CA ILE A 121 -0.97 -20.99 5.07
C ILE A 121 0.38 -20.40 5.43
N SER A 122 1.16 -20.04 4.41
CA SER A 122 2.39 -19.27 4.60
C SER A 122 2.11 -17.77 4.45
N GLY A 123 2.75 -16.99 5.33
CA GLY A 123 2.54 -15.54 5.35
C GLY A 123 3.72 -14.79 5.96
N THR A 124 3.46 -13.55 6.33
CA THR A 124 4.41 -12.67 7.03
C THR A 124 3.88 -12.37 8.42
N LEU A 125 4.73 -12.54 9.42
CA LEU A 125 4.45 -12.11 10.80
C LEU A 125 5.03 -10.71 10.99
N LYS A 126 4.20 -9.77 11.41
CA LYS A 126 4.63 -8.42 11.83
C LYS A 126 4.43 -8.28 13.34
N GLY A 127 5.49 -7.93 14.05
CA GLY A 127 5.42 -7.47 15.44
C GLY A 127 5.20 -5.96 15.42
N LEU A 128 4.14 -5.49 16.08
CA LEU A 128 3.67 -4.12 16.03
C LEU A 128 3.35 -3.61 17.44
N TYR A 129 3.55 -2.31 17.66
CA TYR A 129 3.02 -1.61 18.81
C TYR A 129 1.65 -1.00 18.50
N PRO A 130 0.82 -0.69 19.49
CA PRO A 130 -0.53 -0.12 19.30
C PRO A 130 -0.53 1.19 18.51
N GLU A 131 0.51 2.01 18.67
CA GLU A 131 0.67 3.29 17.95
C GLU A 131 0.74 3.12 16.43
N TYR A 132 1.12 1.93 15.96
CA TYR A 132 1.18 1.62 14.52
C TYR A 132 -0.18 1.79 13.83
N GLN A 133 -1.27 1.63 14.57
CA GLN A 133 -2.63 1.87 14.05
C GLN A 133 -2.84 3.30 13.53
N LYS A 134 -2.05 4.28 14.02
CA LYS A 134 -2.09 5.67 13.52
C LYS A 134 -1.33 5.86 12.20
N ILE A 135 -0.48 4.90 11.84
CA ILE A 135 0.32 4.94 10.60
C ILE A 135 -0.37 4.14 9.50
N GLU A 136 -0.81 2.95 9.82
CA GLU A 136 -1.59 2.09 8.94
C GLU A 136 -2.92 1.84 9.65
N GLU A 137 -4.00 2.44 9.14
CA GLU A 137 -5.35 2.26 9.69
C GLU A 137 -5.94 0.93 9.21
N PRO A 138 -5.72 -0.18 9.94
CA PRO A 138 -6.25 -1.47 9.50
C PRO A 138 -7.76 -1.47 9.61
N ASN A 139 -8.46 -1.80 8.54
CA ASN A 139 -9.90 -2.00 8.56
C ASN A 139 -10.22 -3.29 9.33
N ILE A 140 -10.59 -3.17 10.61
CA ILE A 140 -10.93 -4.30 11.48
C ILE A 140 -12.39 -4.70 11.27
N VAL A 141 -12.61 -5.91 10.77
CA VAL A 141 -13.94 -6.47 10.49
C VAL A 141 -14.46 -7.31 11.64
N PHE A 142 -13.59 -8.06 12.31
CA PHE A 142 -13.91 -8.83 13.51
C PHE A 142 -12.98 -8.42 14.64
N GLY A 143 -13.51 -8.27 15.84
CA GLY A 143 -12.74 -8.06 17.05
C GLY A 143 -12.08 -6.67 17.16
N ARG A 144 -10.81 -6.63 17.55
CA ARG A 144 -10.06 -5.40 17.82
C ARG A 144 -8.59 -5.52 17.41
N PHE A 145 -7.91 -4.38 17.32
CA PHE A 145 -6.47 -4.32 17.18
C PHE A 145 -5.74 -4.53 18.52
N ILE A 146 -4.43 -4.73 18.47
CA ILE A 146 -3.54 -4.83 19.63
C ILE A 146 -3.61 -3.54 20.44
N ASN A 147 -3.62 -3.64 21.76
CA ASN A 147 -3.65 -2.49 22.66
C ASN A 147 -2.51 -2.53 23.69
N ASP A 148 -2.36 -1.44 24.47
CA ASP A 148 -1.28 -1.31 25.46
C ASP A 148 -1.33 -2.38 26.57
N VAL A 149 -2.52 -2.89 26.90
CA VAL A 149 -2.68 -3.96 27.88
C VAL A 149 -2.09 -5.26 27.36
N ASP A 150 -2.27 -5.55 26.06
CA ASP A 150 -1.70 -6.75 25.45
C ASP A 150 -0.17 -6.72 25.46
N ILE A 151 0.42 -5.52 25.23
CA ILE A 151 1.88 -5.33 25.28
C ILE A 151 2.40 -5.41 26.71
N ARG A 152 1.77 -4.70 27.64
CA ARG A 152 2.18 -4.68 29.06
C ARG A 152 2.14 -6.07 29.69
N ASP A 153 1.07 -6.81 29.41
CA ASP A 153 0.85 -8.15 29.96
C ASP A 153 1.53 -9.24 29.11
N GLN A 154 2.26 -8.87 28.07
CA GLN A 154 2.95 -9.77 27.12
C GLN A 154 2.04 -10.89 26.59
N ARG A 155 0.79 -10.55 26.24
CA ARG A 155 -0.20 -11.52 25.78
C ARG A 155 0.17 -12.05 24.39
N LYS A 156 0.07 -13.36 24.21
CA LYS A 156 0.23 -14.00 22.91
C LYS A 156 -1.06 -13.85 22.09
N VAL A 157 -1.25 -12.67 21.51
CA VAL A 157 -2.41 -12.34 20.70
C VAL A 157 -1.97 -11.96 19.29
N CYS A 158 -2.87 -12.13 18.31
CA CYS A 158 -2.62 -11.74 16.94
C CYS A 158 -3.88 -11.20 16.26
N VAL A 159 -3.64 -10.32 15.31
CA VAL A 159 -4.63 -9.89 14.31
C VAL A 159 -4.25 -10.55 12.98
N ILE A 160 -5.20 -11.19 12.32
CA ILE A 160 -4.96 -11.90 11.06
C ILE A 160 -5.52 -11.08 9.88
N GLY A 161 -4.76 -11.06 8.78
CA GLY A 161 -5.22 -10.40 7.56
C GLY A 161 -6.20 -11.27 6.77
N LYS A 162 -6.94 -10.66 5.84
CA LYS A 162 -7.97 -11.25 4.99
C LYS A 162 -7.58 -12.61 4.43
N ARG A 163 -6.45 -12.70 3.74
CA ARG A 163 -5.99 -13.93 3.08
C ARG A 163 -5.78 -15.09 4.08
N ILE A 164 -5.23 -14.78 5.26
CA ILE A 164 -5.02 -15.79 6.32
C ILE A 164 -6.37 -16.24 6.87
N TYR A 165 -7.28 -15.28 7.10
CA TYR A 165 -8.63 -15.58 7.57
C TYR A 165 -9.39 -16.49 6.61
N GLU A 166 -9.47 -16.17 5.33
CA GLU A 166 -10.18 -16.95 4.30
C GLU A 166 -9.62 -18.38 4.16
N THR A 167 -8.30 -18.56 4.37
CA THR A 167 -7.67 -19.87 4.27
C THR A 167 -7.85 -20.71 5.54
N LEU A 168 -7.67 -20.10 6.72
CA LEU A 168 -7.75 -20.84 7.98
C LEU A 168 -9.19 -21.09 8.45
N PHE A 169 -10.13 -20.18 8.06
CA PHE A 169 -11.53 -20.22 8.47
C PHE A 169 -12.47 -20.15 7.25
N PRO A 170 -12.46 -21.19 6.38
CA PRO A 170 -13.23 -21.16 5.13
C PRO A 170 -14.76 -21.11 5.35
N GLY A 171 -15.24 -21.44 6.53
CA GLY A 171 -16.65 -21.34 6.92
C GLY A 171 -17.14 -19.92 7.17
N GLY A 172 -16.29 -18.89 7.13
CA GLY A 172 -16.66 -17.49 7.38
C GLY A 172 -17.04 -17.19 8.85
N GLU A 173 -16.71 -18.08 9.76
CA GLU A 173 -16.99 -17.94 11.19
C GLU A 173 -16.10 -16.89 11.86
N ASP A 174 -16.57 -16.29 12.97
CA ASP A 174 -15.74 -15.38 13.77
C ASP A 174 -14.54 -16.13 14.38
N PRO A 175 -13.30 -15.77 14.05
CA PRO A 175 -12.10 -16.40 14.57
C PRO A 175 -11.68 -15.86 15.93
N CYS A 176 -12.31 -14.79 16.44
CA CYS A 176 -11.90 -14.14 17.68
C CYS A 176 -12.03 -15.09 18.87
N GLY A 177 -10.96 -15.17 19.66
CA GLY A 177 -10.87 -16.09 20.81
C GLY A 177 -10.28 -17.45 20.49
N LYS A 178 -10.23 -17.87 19.21
CA LYS A 178 -9.59 -19.13 18.80
C LYS A 178 -8.07 -19.00 18.80
N PHE A 179 -7.39 -20.15 18.88
CA PHE A 179 -5.93 -20.20 18.87
C PHE A 179 -5.43 -20.70 17.52
N ILE A 180 -4.48 -19.99 16.93
CA ILE A 180 -3.74 -20.45 15.76
C ILE A 180 -2.28 -20.70 16.14
N GLU A 181 -1.67 -21.70 15.53
CA GLU A 181 -0.25 -21.96 15.67
C GLU A 181 0.53 -21.17 14.62
N VAL A 182 1.55 -20.42 15.07
CA VAL A 182 2.45 -19.67 14.18
C VAL A 182 3.88 -20.06 14.52
N ASN A 183 4.53 -20.83 13.64
CA ASN A 183 5.88 -21.37 13.85
C ASN A 183 6.05 -22.06 15.22
N GLY A 184 5.11 -22.92 15.62
CA GLY A 184 5.17 -23.67 16.89
C GLY A 184 4.73 -22.89 18.12
N ILE A 185 4.26 -21.65 17.97
CA ILE A 185 3.75 -20.83 19.08
C ILE A 185 2.26 -20.57 18.87
N TYR A 186 1.46 -20.79 19.90
CA TYR A 186 0.02 -20.52 19.85
C TYR A 186 -0.28 -19.07 20.18
N TYR A 187 -1.03 -18.42 19.29
CA TYR A 187 -1.54 -17.06 19.44
C TYR A 187 -3.06 -17.07 19.43
N ARG A 188 -3.65 -16.33 20.35
CA ARG A 188 -5.09 -16.11 20.37
C ARG A 188 -5.45 -15.03 19.34
N VAL A 189 -6.35 -15.33 18.43
CA VAL A 189 -6.88 -14.36 17.48
C VAL A 189 -7.78 -13.37 18.21
N ILE A 190 -7.49 -12.07 18.08
CA ILE A 190 -8.25 -10.98 18.70
C ILE A 190 -8.91 -10.07 17.67
N GLY A 191 -8.57 -10.21 16.41
CA GLY A 191 -9.18 -9.43 15.33
C GLY A 191 -8.80 -9.92 13.95
N VAL A 192 -9.57 -9.45 12.95
CA VAL A 192 -9.35 -9.68 11.52
C VAL A 192 -9.33 -8.35 10.81
N SER A 193 -8.26 -8.10 10.04
CA SER A 193 -8.15 -6.92 9.15
C SER A 193 -8.39 -7.30 7.69
N MET A 194 -9.12 -6.47 6.97
CA MET A 194 -9.45 -6.65 5.54
C MET A 194 -9.07 -5.42 4.73
#